data_bbea35ee4969f823b5d18b4e86bcbb09
#
_entry.id   bbea35ee4969f823b5d18b4e86bcbb09
#
_cell.length_a   1.000
_cell.length_b   1.000
_cell.length_c   1.000
_cell.angle_alpha   90.00
_cell.angle_beta   90.00
_cell.angle_gamma   90.00
#
_symmetry.space_group_name_H-M   'P 1'
#
loop_
_entity.id
_entity.type
_entity.pdbx_description
1 polymer ?
#
loop_
_entity_poly.entity_id
_entity_poly.type
_entity_poly.pdbx_seq_one_letter_code
_entity_poly.pdbx_strand_id
1 'polypeptide(L)'
;MPMTLERLEQARFFQRRTFLRCGGVSALGVGLPWGLSRPTVSAADGGGRAKAVIMLYMIGGPPQHETFDMKPSAGSNIRGEFKPISTTVPGFQVCEYLPRLAAAAKTYAVIRSVHHDQTFHAAGVHYNLTGWQHAPRAGQPFLSRRDAPSVGAVLEQLEGRGVGLPRSIQLPVYITQDGPGTEWAGQHAGFLGAAYDPLIMDYKGQLPGTLPADFVPGKQNGGTRLAGRTELLAALDRNPLVNKEREARQQAHFQREALGVLGAAPKWQAFCIDEEPVATRERYGDSHFGRSCLVARRLVQTGVRMVTVAWPILPETPHFDTHAGNFPTMKKNLPVMDRAVTGLLKDLQEKGLLDETLVVCTGEFGRTPVINPNGGRDHWGPVYSTLLAGAGINGGQVYGSSDKQGGQPKAHPVHVSDFVATIYHALGYDRNTRVVDYQGRPHYIVKGHPVLPLFG
;
A
#
# COMPACT_ATOMS: atom_id res chain seq x y z
N MET A 1 -30.99 2.75 17.84
CA MET A 1 -30.71 3.42 19.10
C MET A 1 -29.70 4.53 18.83
N PRO A 2 -29.96 5.79 19.11
CA PRO A 2 -29.01 6.87 18.84
C PRO A 2 -27.85 6.80 19.85
N MET A 3 -26.62 6.91 19.33
CA MET A 3 -25.39 7.01 20.13
C MET A 3 -25.44 8.29 21.00
N THR A 4 -25.19 8.13 22.30
CA THR A 4 -25.17 9.24 23.25
C THR A 4 -23.87 10.07 23.09
N LEU A 5 -23.97 11.38 23.36
CA LEU A 5 -22.91 12.39 23.31
C LEU A 5 -21.61 11.98 24.07
N GLU A 6 -21.73 11.20 25.14
CA GLU A 6 -20.61 10.69 25.93
C GLU A 6 -19.66 9.77 25.14
N ARG A 7 -20.18 8.98 24.19
CA ARG A 7 -19.33 8.13 23.33
C ARG A 7 -18.58 8.94 22.27
N LEU A 8 -19.10 10.08 21.87
CA LEU A 8 -18.42 10.99 20.93
C LEU A 8 -17.29 11.79 21.61
N GLU A 9 -17.43 12.11 22.88
CA GLU A 9 -16.34 12.74 23.64
C GLU A 9 -15.23 11.77 23.99
N GLN A 10 -15.52 10.51 24.29
CA GLN A 10 -14.50 9.48 24.50
C GLN A 10 -13.69 9.17 23.23
N ALA A 11 -14.30 9.21 22.05
CA ALA A 11 -13.60 9.06 20.77
C ALA A 11 -12.62 10.23 20.46
N ARG A 12 -13.00 11.46 20.85
CA ARG A 12 -12.14 12.64 20.70
C ARG A 12 -10.93 12.65 21.65
N PHE A 13 -11.04 12.04 22.82
CA PHE A 13 -9.94 11.93 23.78
C PHE A 13 -8.90 10.86 23.36
N PHE A 14 -9.33 9.83 22.64
CA PHE A 14 -8.44 8.74 22.20
C PHE A 14 -7.42 9.18 21.14
N GLN A 15 -7.77 10.11 20.25
CA GLN A 15 -6.90 10.52 19.14
C GLN A 15 -5.68 11.34 19.56
N ARG A 16 -5.77 12.21 20.55
CA ARG A 16 -4.62 12.99 21.06
C ARG A 16 -3.68 12.16 21.96
N ARG A 17 -4.20 11.14 22.66
CA ARG A 17 -3.40 10.25 23.50
C ARG A 17 -2.74 9.13 22.73
N THR A 18 -3.27 8.69 21.62
CA THR A 18 -2.68 7.62 20.80
C THR A 18 -1.41 8.10 20.12
N PHE A 19 -1.36 9.35 19.66
CA PHE A 19 -0.14 9.95 19.11
C PHE A 19 0.99 10.07 20.18
N LEU A 20 0.64 10.26 21.44
CA LEU A 20 1.58 10.33 22.55
C LEU A 20 1.85 8.96 23.23
N ARG A 21 0.97 7.96 23.07
CA ARG A 21 1.10 6.64 23.69
C ARG A 21 1.89 5.63 22.86
N CYS A 22 2.15 5.86 21.59
CA CYS A 22 3.06 5.02 20.81
C CYS A 22 4.53 5.11 21.24
N GLY A 23 4.86 5.97 22.21
CA GLY A 23 6.20 6.14 22.76
C GLY A 23 6.45 5.60 24.16
N GLY A 24 5.47 5.03 24.83
CA GLY A 24 5.66 4.67 26.22
C GLY A 24 5.01 3.37 26.65
N VAL A 25 5.69 2.26 26.53
CA VAL A 25 5.76 1.12 27.48
C VAL A 25 6.73 0.07 26.91
N SER A 26 7.91 -0.02 27.44
CA SER A 26 8.65 -1.27 27.69
C SER A 26 9.94 -0.93 28.42
N ALA A 27 9.86 -0.78 29.72
CA ALA A 27 11.01 -0.91 30.59
C ALA A 27 10.79 -2.14 31.46
N LEU A 28 11.61 -3.14 31.27
CA LEU A 28 12.22 -4.06 32.25
C LEU A 28 12.86 -5.23 31.48
N GLY A 29 14.16 -5.19 31.34
CA GLY A 29 14.97 -6.29 30.83
C GLY A 29 16.44 -6.01 31.12
N VAL A 30 16.93 -6.58 32.20
CA VAL A 30 18.31 -6.55 32.67
C VAL A 30 19.30 -6.97 31.59
N GLY A 31 20.38 -6.23 31.43
CA GLY A 31 21.35 -6.31 30.38
C GLY A 31 22.19 -7.56 30.29
N LEU A 32 22.38 -7.98 29.04
CA LEU A 32 23.60 -8.64 28.58
C LEU A 32 24.02 -7.88 27.31
N PRO A 33 25.30 -7.67 27.02
CA PRO A 33 25.75 -7.02 25.81
C PRO A 33 25.66 -8.00 24.63
N TRP A 34 24.48 -8.27 24.19
CA TRP A 34 24.27 -8.89 22.90
C TRP A 34 24.56 -7.79 21.88
N GLY A 35 25.61 -7.98 21.08
CA GLY A 35 25.90 -7.09 19.97
C GLY A 35 24.61 -6.90 19.16
N LEU A 36 24.03 -5.68 19.22
CA LEU A 36 22.81 -5.35 18.50
C LEU A 36 23.05 -5.64 17.01
N SER A 37 22.39 -6.65 16.49
CA SER A 37 22.42 -6.94 15.05
C SER A 37 21.98 -5.68 14.32
N ARG A 38 22.72 -5.31 13.27
CA ARG A 38 22.32 -4.20 12.38
C ARG A 38 21.57 -4.77 11.19
N PRO A 39 20.65 -4.01 10.59
CA PRO A 39 20.11 -4.37 9.30
C PRO A 39 21.25 -4.61 8.30
N THR A 40 21.12 -5.64 7.48
CA THR A 40 22.09 -5.95 6.43
C THR A 40 21.41 -5.86 5.08
N VAL A 41 21.97 -5.02 4.19
CA VAL A 41 21.50 -4.87 2.82
C VAL A 41 22.28 -5.81 1.92
N SER A 42 21.57 -6.58 1.11
CA SER A 42 22.12 -7.34 -0.01
C SER A 42 21.52 -6.77 -1.29
N ALA A 43 22.38 -6.34 -2.21
CA ALA A 43 21.93 -5.74 -3.46
C ALA A 43 21.38 -6.79 -4.41
N ALA A 44 20.32 -6.44 -5.15
CA ALA A 44 19.75 -7.29 -6.19
C ALA A 44 20.51 -7.13 -7.50
N ASP A 45 20.99 -8.23 -8.07
CA ASP A 45 21.62 -8.22 -9.37
C ASP A 45 20.63 -7.82 -10.46
N GLY A 46 20.95 -6.76 -11.22
CA GLY A 46 20.07 -6.21 -12.26
C GLY A 46 18.80 -5.51 -11.75
N GLY A 47 18.65 -5.39 -10.41
CA GLY A 47 17.55 -4.65 -9.78
C GLY A 47 17.88 -3.18 -9.49
N GLY A 48 17.02 -2.53 -8.71
CA GLY A 48 17.31 -1.21 -8.15
C GLY A 48 16.95 -0.02 -9.03
N ARG A 49 16.13 -0.19 -10.06
CA ARG A 49 15.63 0.93 -10.87
C ARG A 49 14.58 1.76 -10.15
N ALA A 50 13.80 1.15 -9.22
CA ALA A 50 12.75 1.85 -8.50
C ALA A 50 13.31 2.74 -7.39
N LYS A 51 13.15 4.05 -7.53
CA LYS A 51 13.32 5.00 -6.43
C LYS A 51 12.06 5.09 -5.57
N ALA A 52 10.90 4.69 -6.11
CA ALA A 52 9.64 4.66 -5.38
C ALA A 52 8.73 3.52 -5.87
N VAL A 53 7.77 3.16 -5.03
CA VAL A 53 6.67 2.24 -5.36
C VAL A 53 5.34 2.94 -5.08
N ILE A 54 4.42 2.88 -6.04
CA ILE A 54 3.01 3.23 -5.83
C ILE A 54 2.21 1.94 -5.91
N MET A 55 1.66 1.50 -4.78
CA MET A 55 0.82 0.32 -4.70
C MET A 55 -0.65 0.72 -4.67
N LEU A 56 -1.39 0.40 -5.71
CA LEU A 56 -2.82 0.58 -5.83
C LEU A 56 -3.49 -0.69 -5.30
N TYR A 57 -4.04 -0.60 -4.10
CA TYR A 57 -4.59 -1.77 -3.40
C TYR A 57 -6.11 -1.81 -3.50
N MET A 58 -6.62 -2.75 -4.29
CA MET A 58 -8.03 -2.95 -4.59
C MET A 58 -8.69 -3.81 -3.50
N ILE A 59 -9.19 -3.17 -2.43
CA ILE A 59 -9.79 -3.86 -1.28
C ILE A 59 -10.96 -4.73 -1.71
N GLY A 60 -10.92 -6.00 -1.32
CA GLY A 60 -11.94 -6.98 -1.65
C GLY A 60 -11.52 -7.98 -2.72
N GLY A 61 -10.38 -7.76 -3.39
CA GLY A 61 -9.86 -8.68 -4.41
C GLY A 61 -10.61 -8.62 -5.74
N PRO A 62 -10.09 -7.88 -6.74
CA PRO A 62 -10.71 -7.77 -8.06
C PRO A 62 -10.82 -9.13 -8.74
N PRO A 63 -11.98 -9.47 -9.31
CA PRO A 63 -12.14 -10.74 -10.00
C PRO A 63 -11.32 -10.77 -11.29
N GLN A 64 -10.46 -11.78 -11.43
CA GLN A 64 -9.61 -11.97 -12.61
C GLN A 64 -10.43 -12.12 -13.89
N HIS A 65 -11.63 -12.73 -13.80
CA HIS A 65 -12.53 -12.93 -14.94
C HIS A 65 -13.13 -11.64 -15.48
N GLU A 66 -13.33 -10.64 -14.66
CA GLU A 66 -13.89 -9.35 -15.03
C GLU A 66 -12.83 -8.28 -15.24
N THR A 67 -11.52 -8.65 -15.19
CA THR A 67 -10.41 -7.69 -15.38
C THR A 67 -9.44 -8.14 -16.48
N PHE A 68 -8.41 -8.89 -16.12
CA PHE A 68 -7.27 -9.17 -16.99
C PHE A 68 -7.18 -10.60 -17.51
N ASP A 69 -7.94 -11.54 -16.94
CA ASP A 69 -7.87 -12.97 -17.30
C ASP A 69 -9.25 -13.54 -17.66
N MET A 70 -9.92 -12.88 -18.55
CA MET A 70 -11.24 -13.27 -19.06
C MET A 70 -11.17 -14.62 -19.77
N LYS A 71 -12.19 -15.42 -19.60
CA LYS A 71 -12.30 -16.79 -20.18
C LYS A 71 -13.47 -16.87 -21.16
N PRO A 72 -13.40 -16.19 -22.33
CA PRO A 72 -14.55 -16.07 -23.24
C PRO A 72 -15.06 -17.41 -23.77
N SER A 73 -14.22 -18.43 -23.79
CA SER A 73 -14.59 -19.80 -24.24
C SER A 73 -15.15 -20.67 -23.12
N ALA A 74 -15.18 -20.21 -21.87
CA ALA A 74 -15.77 -20.95 -20.76
C ALA A 74 -17.30 -20.87 -20.77
N GLY A 75 -17.96 -21.75 -20.03
CA GLY A 75 -19.41 -21.70 -19.85
C GLY A 75 -19.88 -20.35 -19.26
N SER A 76 -21.14 -19.98 -19.50
CA SER A 76 -21.69 -18.69 -19.05
C SER A 76 -21.61 -18.50 -17.53
N ASN A 77 -21.68 -19.57 -16.76
CA ASN A 77 -21.52 -19.57 -15.31
C ASN A 77 -20.08 -19.28 -14.84
N ILE A 78 -19.12 -19.23 -15.76
CA ILE A 78 -17.71 -18.88 -15.47
C ILE A 78 -17.35 -17.54 -16.13
N ARG A 79 -17.56 -17.41 -17.47
CA ARG A 79 -17.16 -16.19 -18.22
C ARG A 79 -17.96 -14.95 -17.84
N GLY A 80 -19.14 -15.13 -17.25
CA GLY A 80 -20.04 -14.02 -16.92
C GLY A 80 -20.62 -13.29 -18.14
N GLU A 81 -21.03 -12.03 -17.92
CA GLU A 81 -21.71 -11.22 -18.94
C GLU A 81 -20.77 -10.25 -19.69
N PHE A 82 -19.58 -9.96 -19.16
CA PHE A 82 -18.66 -9.00 -19.75
C PHE A 82 -17.90 -9.58 -20.95
N LYS A 83 -17.59 -8.71 -21.90
CA LYS A 83 -16.89 -9.06 -23.13
C LYS A 83 -15.41 -8.65 -23.07
N PRO A 84 -14.51 -9.48 -23.62
CA PRO A 84 -13.14 -9.08 -23.81
C PRO A 84 -13.03 -8.08 -24.97
N ILE A 85 -12.16 -7.08 -24.81
CA ILE A 85 -11.73 -6.18 -25.86
C ILE A 85 -10.25 -6.37 -26.14
N SER A 86 -9.85 -6.19 -27.41
CA SER A 86 -8.44 -6.24 -27.82
C SER A 86 -7.71 -5.02 -27.28
N THR A 87 -6.44 -5.23 -26.91
CA THR A 87 -5.53 -4.17 -26.52
C THR A 87 -4.64 -3.74 -27.69
N THR A 88 -3.76 -2.77 -27.46
CA THR A 88 -2.70 -2.39 -28.41
C THR A 88 -1.58 -3.44 -28.53
N VAL A 89 -1.64 -4.52 -27.75
CA VAL A 89 -0.72 -5.66 -27.80
C VAL A 89 -1.46 -6.86 -28.40
N PRO A 90 -0.99 -7.42 -29.54
CA PRO A 90 -1.62 -8.57 -30.17
C PRO A 90 -1.78 -9.76 -29.20
N GLY A 91 -2.98 -10.36 -29.20
CA GLY A 91 -3.30 -11.51 -28.34
C GLY A 91 -3.57 -11.18 -26.87
N PHE A 92 -3.34 -9.95 -26.44
CA PHE A 92 -3.69 -9.50 -25.10
C PHE A 92 -5.08 -8.85 -25.12
N GLN A 93 -5.99 -9.39 -24.31
CA GLN A 93 -7.35 -8.90 -24.13
C GLN A 93 -7.62 -8.57 -22.67
N VAL A 94 -8.46 -7.56 -22.43
CA VAL A 94 -8.95 -7.13 -21.11
C VAL A 94 -10.45 -6.91 -21.16
N CYS A 95 -11.07 -6.69 -20.00
CA CYS A 95 -12.51 -6.40 -19.92
C CYS A 95 -12.92 -5.14 -20.68
N GLU A 96 -14.11 -5.14 -21.31
CA GLU A 96 -14.68 -4.00 -22.02
C GLU A 96 -14.82 -2.72 -21.19
N TYR A 97 -14.84 -2.83 -19.87
CA TYR A 97 -14.86 -1.70 -18.93
C TYR A 97 -13.45 -1.12 -18.64
N LEU A 98 -12.41 -1.61 -19.32
CA LEU A 98 -11.02 -1.15 -19.20
C LEU A 98 -10.46 -0.61 -20.54
N PRO A 99 -11.19 0.24 -21.28
CA PRO A 99 -10.76 0.67 -22.62
C PRO A 99 -9.49 1.52 -22.62
N ARG A 100 -9.24 2.30 -21.55
CA ARG A 100 -8.03 3.12 -21.44
C ARG A 100 -6.80 2.26 -21.17
N LEU A 101 -6.92 1.27 -20.27
CA LEU A 101 -5.88 0.26 -20.04
C LEU A 101 -5.65 -0.58 -21.30
N ALA A 102 -6.69 -0.92 -22.07
CA ALA A 102 -6.52 -1.58 -23.37
C ALA A 102 -5.65 -0.76 -24.33
N ALA A 103 -5.88 0.54 -24.40
CA ALA A 103 -5.09 1.46 -25.22
C ALA A 103 -3.65 1.63 -24.70
N ALA A 104 -3.46 1.59 -23.37
CA ALA A 104 -2.17 1.77 -22.69
C ALA A 104 -1.40 0.44 -22.49
N ALA A 105 -1.82 -0.68 -23.07
CA ALA A 105 -1.27 -2.01 -22.75
C ALA A 105 0.24 -2.15 -22.94
N LYS A 106 0.86 -1.35 -23.80
CA LYS A 106 2.33 -1.33 -23.99
C LYS A 106 3.11 -0.72 -22.81
N THR A 107 2.44 -0.08 -21.85
CA THR A 107 3.09 0.58 -20.72
C THR A 107 3.13 -0.24 -19.44
N TYR A 108 2.45 -1.38 -19.40
CA TYR A 108 2.38 -2.25 -18.21
C TYR A 108 2.46 -3.72 -18.57
N ALA A 109 2.82 -4.55 -17.60
CA ALA A 109 2.73 -6.00 -17.63
C ALA A 109 1.60 -6.49 -16.74
N VAL A 110 1.06 -7.68 -17.04
CA VAL A 110 0.09 -8.38 -16.19
C VAL A 110 0.62 -9.77 -15.84
N ILE A 111 0.63 -10.11 -14.55
CA ILE A 111 0.82 -11.48 -14.09
C ILE A 111 -0.57 -12.10 -13.92
N ARG A 112 -0.86 -13.23 -14.61
CA ARG A 112 -2.14 -13.95 -14.53
C ARG A 112 -2.09 -15.20 -13.65
N SER A 113 -1.02 -15.38 -12.92
CA SER A 113 -0.73 -16.62 -12.19
C SER A 113 -0.30 -16.38 -10.75
N VAL A 114 -0.58 -15.19 -10.20
CA VAL A 114 -0.32 -14.95 -8.77
C VAL A 114 -1.25 -15.83 -7.94
N HIS A 115 -0.72 -16.42 -6.87
CA HIS A 115 -1.49 -17.35 -6.05
C HIS A 115 -1.00 -17.44 -4.61
N HIS A 116 -1.88 -17.85 -3.73
CA HIS A 116 -1.63 -18.29 -2.35
C HIS A 116 -2.82 -19.12 -1.84
N ASP A 117 -2.75 -19.60 -0.61
CA ASP A 117 -3.74 -20.47 0.03
C ASP A 117 -4.76 -19.73 0.92
N GLN A 118 -4.64 -18.41 1.07
CA GLN A 118 -5.52 -17.66 1.97
C GLN A 118 -6.87 -17.36 1.32
N THR A 119 -7.94 -17.52 2.13
CA THR A 119 -9.33 -17.21 1.74
C THR A 119 -9.98 -16.17 2.65
N PHE A 120 -9.25 -15.64 3.62
CA PHE A 120 -9.70 -14.55 4.50
C PHE A 120 -8.98 -13.25 4.14
N HIS A 121 -9.72 -12.15 4.06
CA HIS A 121 -9.20 -10.84 3.66
C HIS A 121 -7.96 -10.43 4.44
N ALA A 122 -8.03 -10.36 5.75
CA ALA A 122 -6.93 -9.89 6.56
C ALA A 122 -5.64 -10.73 6.42
N ALA A 123 -5.77 -12.06 6.24
CA ALA A 123 -4.63 -12.94 6.00
C ALA A 123 -4.06 -12.75 4.58
N GLY A 124 -4.91 -12.59 3.57
CA GLY A 124 -4.52 -12.28 2.20
C GLY A 124 -3.85 -10.91 2.09
N VAL A 125 -4.40 -9.87 2.76
CA VAL A 125 -3.81 -8.54 2.85
C VAL A 125 -2.42 -8.59 3.46
N HIS A 126 -2.28 -9.25 4.61
CA HIS A 126 -0.98 -9.43 5.26
C HIS A 126 0.02 -10.08 4.30
N TYR A 127 -0.38 -11.14 3.59
CA TYR A 127 0.52 -11.86 2.68
C TYR A 127 0.96 -10.98 1.51
N ASN A 128 0.04 -10.23 0.89
CA ASN A 128 0.36 -9.34 -0.23
C ASN A 128 1.23 -8.14 0.15
N LEU A 129 1.04 -7.59 1.36
CA LEU A 129 1.78 -6.41 1.80
C LEU A 129 3.16 -6.73 2.42
N THR A 130 3.37 -7.98 2.85
CA THR A 130 4.58 -8.37 3.57
C THR A 130 5.40 -9.47 2.88
N GLY A 131 4.79 -10.29 2.03
CA GLY A 131 5.39 -11.52 1.49
C GLY A 131 5.48 -12.68 2.48
N TRP A 132 4.87 -12.53 3.67
CA TRP A 132 4.87 -13.54 4.71
C TRP A 132 3.47 -14.04 5.03
N GLN A 133 3.33 -15.35 5.16
CA GLN A 133 2.07 -15.94 5.60
C GLN A 133 1.75 -15.45 7.01
N HIS A 134 0.50 -15.06 7.23
CA HIS A 134 0.04 -14.69 8.57
C HIS A 134 0.02 -15.91 9.47
N ALA A 135 0.61 -15.80 10.66
CA ALA A 135 0.55 -16.88 11.64
C ALA A 135 -0.89 -17.11 12.08
N PRO A 136 -1.38 -18.38 12.11
CA PRO A 136 -2.71 -18.68 12.59
C PRO A 136 -2.91 -18.13 14.02
N ARG A 137 -3.99 -17.37 14.22
CA ARG A 137 -4.43 -16.90 15.54
C ARG A 137 -5.90 -17.21 15.70
N ALA A 138 -6.34 -17.47 16.91
CA ALA A 138 -7.76 -17.55 17.21
C ALA A 138 -8.42 -16.19 16.95
N GLY A 139 -9.44 -16.14 16.11
CA GLY A 139 -10.14 -14.91 15.73
C GLY A 139 -9.58 -14.24 14.46
N GLN A 140 -10.16 -13.09 14.11
CA GLN A 140 -9.73 -12.28 12.98
C GLN A 140 -8.28 -11.79 13.19
N PRO A 141 -7.40 -11.84 12.17
CA PRO A 141 -6.04 -11.35 12.27
C PRO A 141 -5.99 -9.82 12.23
N PHE A 142 -6.46 -9.20 13.34
CA PHE A 142 -6.23 -7.79 13.57
C PHE A 142 -4.75 -7.50 13.80
N LEU A 143 -4.38 -6.25 13.64
CA LEU A 143 -3.05 -5.72 13.83
C LEU A 143 -2.34 -6.24 15.07
N SER A 144 -1.11 -6.73 14.89
CA SER A 144 -0.26 -7.15 15.98
C SER A 144 1.19 -6.78 15.72
N ARG A 145 1.89 -6.42 16.80
CA ARG A 145 3.35 -6.22 16.75
C ARG A 145 4.15 -7.52 16.58
N ARG A 146 3.48 -8.65 16.44
CA ARG A 146 4.12 -9.93 16.08
C ARG A 146 4.06 -10.21 14.58
N ASP A 147 3.31 -9.39 13.81
CA ASP A 147 3.17 -9.56 12.38
C ASP A 147 4.46 -9.19 11.64
N ALA A 148 4.62 -9.73 10.44
CA ALA A 148 5.68 -9.28 9.56
C ALA A 148 5.44 -7.82 9.13
N PRO A 149 6.51 -7.03 8.92
CA PRO A 149 6.40 -5.65 8.51
C PRO A 149 5.96 -5.52 7.05
N SER A 150 5.23 -4.46 6.73
CA SER A 150 4.97 -4.05 5.35
C SER A 150 6.27 -3.69 4.62
N VAL A 151 6.26 -3.74 3.27
CA VAL A 151 7.39 -3.27 2.45
C VAL A 151 7.82 -1.86 2.83
N GLY A 152 6.86 -0.96 3.03
CA GLY A 152 7.14 0.43 3.42
C GLY A 152 7.84 0.55 4.77
N ALA A 153 7.44 -0.25 5.75
CA ALA A 153 8.09 -0.28 7.07
C ALA A 153 9.51 -0.84 7.01
N VAL A 154 9.75 -1.82 6.14
CA VAL A 154 11.11 -2.33 5.87
C VAL A 154 12.00 -1.22 5.31
N LEU A 155 11.50 -0.43 4.35
CA LEU A 155 12.27 0.71 3.79
C LEU A 155 12.59 1.77 4.86
N GLU A 156 11.66 2.06 5.77
CA GLU A 156 11.91 2.97 6.90
C GLU A 156 13.09 2.50 7.78
N GLN A 157 13.24 1.20 8.00
CA GLN A 157 14.36 0.69 8.79
C GLN A 157 15.67 0.63 7.99
N LEU A 158 15.65 0.18 6.73
CA LEU A 158 16.85 -0.01 5.92
C LEU A 158 17.50 1.32 5.51
N GLU A 159 16.69 2.31 5.17
CA GLU A 159 17.14 3.58 4.62
C GLU A 159 17.10 4.74 5.65
N GLY A 160 16.60 4.48 6.85
CA GLY A 160 16.29 5.51 7.84
C GLY A 160 15.04 6.31 7.47
N ARG A 161 14.47 7.00 8.44
CA ARG A 161 13.26 7.81 8.22
C ARG A 161 13.52 8.96 7.26
N GLY A 162 12.50 9.25 6.45
CA GLY A 162 12.54 10.38 5.54
C GLY A 162 12.59 11.72 6.28
N VAL A 163 13.31 12.69 5.73
CA VAL A 163 13.35 14.05 6.30
C VAL A 163 12.10 14.81 5.90
N GLY A 164 11.27 15.15 6.87
CA GLY A 164 10.05 15.94 6.71
C GLY A 164 8.80 15.14 6.36
N LEU A 165 8.87 14.15 5.48
CA LEU A 165 7.83 13.15 5.25
C LEU A 165 8.42 11.76 5.50
N PRO A 166 7.64 10.82 6.05
CA PRO A 166 8.05 9.42 6.12
C PRO A 166 8.31 8.85 4.72
N ARG A 167 9.11 7.80 4.66
CA ARG A 167 9.35 7.09 3.40
C ARG A 167 8.15 6.28 2.94
N SER A 168 7.25 5.96 3.85
CA SER A 168 6.06 5.17 3.57
C SER A 168 4.80 5.90 4.02
N ILE A 169 3.86 6.08 3.08
CA ILE A 169 2.58 6.75 3.30
C ILE A 169 1.47 5.89 2.71
N GLN A 170 0.39 5.72 3.44
CA GLN A 170 -0.84 5.10 2.96
C GLN A 170 -1.98 6.11 2.97
N LEU A 171 -2.81 6.09 1.93
CA LEU A 171 -4.00 6.93 1.79
C LEU A 171 -5.06 6.22 0.92
N PRO A 172 -6.31 6.66 0.83
CA PRO A 172 -6.95 7.66 1.68
C PRO A 172 -7.57 7.06 2.94
N VAL A 173 -7.44 5.76 3.14
CA VAL A 173 -8.07 4.99 4.23
C VAL A 173 -7.15 3.87 4.71
N TYR A 174 -7.47 3.30 5.86
CA TYR A 174 -6.96 2.00 6.27
C TYR A 174 -7.53 0.89 5.36
N ILE A 175 -6.75 -0.17 5.15
CA ILE A 175 -7.23 -1.36 4.45
C ILE A 175 -8.06 -2.18 5.46
N THR A 176 -9.37 -2.11 5.33
CA THR A 176 -10.38 -2.81 6.13
C THR A 176 -11.72 -2.74 5.41
N GLN A 177 -12.67 -3.61 5.76
CA GLN A 177 -14.07 -3.52 5.33
C GLN A 177 -15.02 -3.26 6.52
N ASP A 178 -14.53 -3.45 7.75
CA ASP A 178 -15.36 -3.50 8.96
C ASP A 178 -15.38 -2.16 9.71
N GLY A 179 -14.79 -1.11 9.14
CA GLY A 179 -14.75 0.23 9.72
C GLY A 179 -13.57 0.48 10.68
N PRO A 180 -13.51 1.67 11.28
CA PRO A 180 -12.40 2.08 12.14
C PRO A 180 -12.22 1.17 13.36
N GLY A 181 -10.97 0.78 13.66
CA GLY A 181 -10.60 -0.09 14.77
C GLY A 181 -10.55 -1.57 14.40
N THR A 182 -10.81 -1.90 13.13
CA THR A 182 -10.75 -3.26 12.60
C THR A 182 -9.71 -3.39 11.47
N GLU A 183 -8.66 -2.57 11.56
CA GLU A 183 -7.60 -2.53 10.55
C GLU A 183 -6.93 -3.91 10.43
N TRP A 184 -6.82 -4.39 9.19
CA TRP A 184 -6.24 -5.69 8.91
C TRP A 184 -4.72 -5.68 9.03
N ALA A 185 -4.16 -6.84 9.37
CA ALA A 185 -2.71 -7.03 9.50
C ALA A 185 -1.95 -6.74 8.20
N GLY A 186 -0.67 -6.42 8.31
CA GLY A 186 0.22 -6.19 7.17
C GLY A 186 0.43 -4.73 6.77
N GLN A 187 -0.33 -3.78 7.33
CA GLN A 187 -0.23 -2.35 7.00
C GLN A 187 0.82 -1.60 7.82
N HIS A 188 1.37 -2.22 8.87
CA HIS A 188 2.22 -1.58 9.86
C HIS A 188 3.61 -2.22 9.89
N ALA A 189 4.46 -1.71 10.78
CA ALA A 189 5.82 -2.19 10.96
C ALA A 189 5.93 -3.52 11.71
N GLY A 190 4.83 -4.07 12.22
CA GLY A 190 4.83 -5.35 12.90
C GLY A 190 5.94 -5.46 13.94
N PHE A 191 6.75 -6.51 13.84
CA PHE A 191 7.85 -6.79 14.79
C PHE A 191 9.02 -5.80 14.73
N LEU A 192 9.07 -4.89 13.74
CA LEU A 192 10.08 -3.82 13.74
C LEU A 192 9.78 -2.75 14.79
N GLY A 193 8.51 -2.65 15.23
CA GLY A 193 8.07 -1.67 16.22
C GLY A 193 7.50 -0.39 15.61
N ALA A 194 6.74 0.35 16.42
CA ALA A 194 5.95 1.51 16.00
C ALA A 194 6.78 2.65 15.38
N ALA A 195 8.08 2.71 15.67
CA ALA A 195 8.97 3.72 15.10
C ALA A 195 9.06 3.66 13.57
N TYR A 196 8.75 2.51 12.97
CA TYR A 196 8.80 2.29 11.54
C TYR A 196 7.42 2.17 10.88
N ASP A 197 6.35 2.50 11.61
CA ASP A 197 5.01 2.48 11.04
C ASP A 197 4.88 3.47 9.88
N PRO A 198 4.26 3.07 8.76
CA PRO A 198 3.84 3.99 7.71
C PRO A 198 2.93 5.08 8.25
N LEU A 199 3.01 6.28 7.69
CA LEU A 199 2.02 7.32 7.94
C LEU A 199 0.73 6.97 7.20
N ILE A 200 -0.35 6.78 7.92
CA ILE A 200 -1.66 6.54 7.32
C ILE A 200 -2.49 7.82 7.35
N MET A 201 -2.79 8.34 6.16
CA MET A 201 -3.60 9.53 5.94
C MET A 201 -5.05 9.10 5.72
N ASP A 202 -5.80 8.95 6.81
CA ASP A 202 -7.23 8.65 6.73
C ASP A 202 -8.03 9.93 6.54
N TYR A 203 -8.62 10.08 5.36
CA TYR A 203 -9.45 11.23 5.00
C TYR A 203 -10.88 11.16 5.55
N LYS A 204 -11.26 10.06 6.22
CA LYS A 204 -12.59 9.89 6.87
C LYS A 204 -13.75 10.22 5.94
N GLY A 205 -13.67 9.76 4.70
CA GLY A 205 -14.69 10.01 3.67
C GLY A 205 -14.62 11.39 3.01
N GLN A 206 -13.71 12.27 3.43
CA GLN A 206 -13.46 13.53 2.72
C GLN A 206 -12.66 13.26 1.43
N LEU A 207 -12.86 14.11 0.43
CA LEU A 207 -12.10 14.02 -0.83
C LEU A 207 -10.61 14.27 -0.58
N PRO A 208 -9.74 13.36 -1.02
CA PRO A 208 -8.29 13.58 -1.00
C PRO A 208 -7.88 14.78 -1.88
N GLY A 209 -6.73 15.36 -1.58
CA GLY A 209 -6.19 16.48 -2.36
C GLY A 209 -6.11 17.79 -1.59
N THR A 210 -6.38 17.73 -0.29
CA THR A 210 -6.06 18.77 0.69
C THR A 210 -5.44 18.11 1.91
N LEU A 211 -4.72 18.86 2.73
CA LEU A 211 -4.27 18.33 4.02
C LEU A 211 -5.48 18.14 4.93
N PRO A 212 -5.65 16.96 5.54
CA PRO A 212 -6.66 16.79 6.57
C PRO A 212 -6.49 17.81 7.71
N ALA A 213 -7.58 18.28 8.27
CA ALA A 213 -7.57 19.34 9.30
C ALA A 213 -6.66 19.03 10.50
N ASP A 214 -6.50 17.75 10.84
CA ASP A 214 -5.64 17.28 11.92
C ASP A 214 -4.13 17.57 11.65
N PHE A 215 -3.73 17.79 10.39
CA PHE A 215 -2.35 18.08 9.96
C PHE A 215 -2.12 19.56 9.62
N VAL A 216 -3.18 20.38 9.59
CA VAL A 216 -3.03 21.81 9.37
C VAL A 216 -2.65 22.47 10.70
N PRO A 217 -1.49 23.17 10.78
CA PRO A 217 -1.12 23.90 11.98
C PRO A 217 -2.23 24.91 12.32
N GLY A 218 -2.83 24.79 13.51
CA GLY A 218 -3.86 25.74 13.94
C GLY A 218 -3.32 27.18 13.91
N LYS A 219 -4.16 28.14 13.55
CA LYS A 219 -3.80 29.59 13.51
C LYS A 219 -3.21 30.08 14.84
N GLN A 220 -3.50 29.43 15.97
CA GLN A 220 -2.95 29.75 17.29
C GLN A 220 -1.55 29.17 17.53
N ASN A 221 -1.05 28.26 16.69
CA ASN A 221 0.27 27.65 16.80
C ASN A 221 1.22 28.12 15.70
N GLY A 222 1.16 29.41 15.34
CA GLY A 222 1.98 30.03 14.31
C GLY A 222 3.46 29.65 14.38
N GLY A 223 4.14 29.65 13.24
CA GLY A 223 5.53 29.17 13.07
C GLY A 223 6.53 29.61 14.15
N THR A 224 6.34 30.79 14.74
CA THR A 224 7.13 31.33 15.87
C THR A 224 7.00 30.49 17.15
N ARG A 225 5.80 29.96 17.44
CA ARG A 225 5.57 29.12 18.63
C ARG A 225 6.16 27.72 18.45
N LEU A 226 6.09 27.18 17.25
CA LEU A 226 6.72 25.91 16.89
C LEU A 226 8.25 26.03 16.94
N ALA A 227 8.81 27.10 16.38
CA ALA A 227 10.25 27.41 16.43
C ALA A 227 10.74 27.53 17.88
N GLY A 228 10.05 28.30 18.73
CA GLY A 228 10.39 28.43 20.14
C GLY A 228 10.32 27.13 20.94
N ARG A 229 9.34 26.26 20.64
CA ARG A 229 9.27 24.90 21.24
C ARG A 229 10.41 24.01 20.77
N THR A 230 10.78 24.08 19.49
CA THR A 230 11.90 23.33 18.92
C THR A 230 13.22 23.75 19.57
N GLU A 231 13.40 25.04 19.78
CA GLU A 231 14.59 25.62 20.41
C GLU A 231 14.69 25.23 21.89
N LEU A 232 13.57 25.26 22.63
CA LEU A 232 13.49 24.84 24.01
C LEU A 232 13.79 23.31 24.15
N LEU A 233 13.22 22.48 23.29
CA LEU A 233 13.51 21.05 23.27
C LEU A 233 14.98 20.77 22.96
N ALA A 234 15.56 21.47 21.98
CA ALA A 234 16.98 21.36 21.66
C ALA A 234 17.88 21.81 22.81
N ALA A 235 17.44 22.78 23.63
CA ALA A 235 18.14 23.19 24.84
C ALA A 235 18.05 22.13 25.96
N LEU A 236 16.89 21.51 26.14
CA LEU A 236 16.70 20.40 27.08
C LEU A 236 17.50 19.16 26.66
N ASP A 237 17.54 18.83 25.39
CA ASP A 237 18.30 17.71 24.82
C ASP A 237 19.84 17.88 25.01
N ARG A 238 20.31 19.10 25.14
CA ARG A 238 21.73 19.40 25.46
C ARG A 238 22.10 19.14 26.91
N ASN A 239 21.13 18.92 27.79
CA ASN A 239 21.39 18.65 29.22
C ASN A 239 21.92 17.21 29.39
N PRO A 240 23.18 17.01 29.89
CA PRO A 240 23.77 15.67 30.04
C PRO A 240 23.03 14.76 31.03
N LEU A 241 22.25 15.35 31.94
CA LEU A 241 21.48 14.59 32.94
C LEU A 241 20.23 13.94 32.32
N VAL A 242 19.63 14.58 31.31
CA VAL A 242 18.45 14.08 30.60
C VAL A 242 18.86 12.98 29.57
N ASN A 243 20.05 13.07 29.01
CA ASN A 243 20.52 12.15 27.95
C ASN A 243 21.17 10.85 28.44
N LYS A 244 21.26 10.62 29.75
CA LYS A 244 21.88 9.39 30.28
C LYS A 244 20.98 8.16 30.09
N GLU A 245 19.68 8.34 30.07
CA GLU A 245 18.73 7.23 29.94
C GLU A 245 18.38 6.93 28.47
N ARG A 246 18.35 5.65 28.12
CA ARG A 246 18.00 5.16 26.75
C ARG A 246 16.62 5.65 26.33
N GLU A 247 15.67 5.69 27.26
CA GLU A 247 14.28 6.12 27.03
C GLU A 247 14.20 7.63 26.72
N ALA A 248 14.95 8.46 27.45
CA ALA A 248 15.01 9.90 27.21
C ALA A 248 15.58 10.22 25.81
N ARG A 249 16.60 9.49 25.37
CA ARG A 249 17.17 9.64 24.02
C ARG A 249 16.17 9.21 22.94
N GLN A 250 15.42 8.15 23.18
CA GLN A 250 14.39 7.69 22.25
C GLN A 250 13.23 8.69 22.18
N GLN A 251 12.79 9.23 23.32
CA GLN A 251 11.77 10.30 23.38
C GLN A 251 12.22 11.55 22.65
N ALA A 252 13.43 12.01 22.89
CA ALA A 252 14.00 13.18 22.21
C ALA A 252 14.14 12.97 20.70
N HIS A 253 14.46 11.74 20.27
CA HIS A 253 14.47 11.36 18.86
C HIS A 253 13.07 11.48 18.23
N PHE A 254 12.04 10.89 18.84
CA PHE A 254 10.65 11.00 18.33
C PHE A 254 10.12 12.43 18.33
N GLN A 255 10.49 13.23 19.32
CA GLN A 255 10.10 14.65 19.36
C GLN A 255 10.74 15.44 18.22
N ARG A 256 12.03 15.23 17.94
CA ARG A 256 12.73 15.88 16.80
C ARG A 256 12.12 15.45 15.46
N GLU A 257 11.78 14.18 15.30
CA GLU A 257 11.11 13.69 14.10
C GLU A 257 9.74 14.34 13.92
N ALA A 258 8.92 14.39 14.98
CA ALA A 258 7.61 15.03 14.93
C ALA A 258 7.71 16.53 14.57
N LEU A 259 8.72 17.22 15.11
CA LEU A 259 8.99 18.62 14.77
C LEU A 259 9.53 18.77 13.34
N GLY A 260 10.35 17.84 12.86
CA GLY A 260 10.81 17.78 11.48
C GLY A 260 9.65 17.61 10.50
N VAL A 261 8.69 16.76 10.85
CA VAL A 261 7.44 16.58 10.09
C VAL A 261 6.63 17.87 10.03
N LEU A 262 6.45 18.57 11.17
CA LEU A 262 5.71 19.84 11.23
C LEU A 262 6.46 20.99 10.53
N GLY A 263 7.78 20.96 10.51
CA GLY A 263 8.63 21.98 9.83
C GLY A 263 8.75 21.80 8.32
N ALA A 264 8.30 20.69 7.76
CA ALA A 264 8.43 20.36 6.33
C ALA A 264 7.25 20.90 5.47
N ALA A 265 6.75 22.08 5.78
CA ALA A 265 5.60 22.69 5.10
C ALA A 265 5.64 22.56 3.56
N PRO A 266 6.77 22.75 2.84
CA PRO A 266 6.80 22.60 1.39
C PRO A 266 6.51 21.15 0.91
N LYS A 267 6.92 20.13 1.67
CA LYS A 267 6.66 18.74 1.29
C LYS A 267 5.20 18.33 1.50
N TRP A 268 4.53 18.94 2.47
CA TRP A 268 3.10 18.70 2.74
C TRP A 268 2.21 19.26 1.62
N GLN A 269 2.69 20.20 0.81
CA GLN A 269 1.98 20.67 -0.38
C GLN A 269 1.76 19.56 -1.41
N ALA A 270 2.51 18.45 -1.34
CA ALA A 270 2.24 17.27 -2.17
C ALA A 270 0.82 16.72 -2.02
N PHE A 271 0.19 16.94 -0.86
CA PHE A 271 -1.21 16.54 -0.63
C PHE A 271 -2.23 17.49 -1.28
N CYS A 272 -1.84 18.73 -1.64
CA CYS A 272 -2.72 19.76 -2.20
C CYS A 272 -2.72 19.69 -3.73
N ILE A 273 -3.73 19.02 -4.32
CA ILE A 273 -3.79 18.81 -5.77
C ILE A 273 -4.36 20.00 -6.54
N ASP A 274 -4.90 21.01 -5.87
CA ASP A 274 -5.47 22.20 -6.53
C ASP A 274 -4.43 23.05 -7.27
N GLU A 275 -3.14 22.85 -6.92
CA GLU A 275 -2.01 23.44 -7.64
C GLU A 275 -1.74 22.78 -9.00
N GLU A 276 -2.27 21.57 -9.24
CA GLU A 276 -2.11 20.88 -10.51
C GLU A 276 -3.04 21.48 -11.59
N PRO A 277 -2.58 21.53 -12.84
CA PRO A 277 -3.42 21.96 -13.95
C PRO A 277 -4.74 21.18 -14.01
N VAL A 278 -5.83 21.86 -14.39
CA VAL A 278 -7.16 21.24 -14.50
C VAL A 278 -7.11 19.98 -15.37
N ALA A 279 -6.46 20.04 -16.53
CA ALA A 279 -6.30 18.90 -17.43
C ALA A 279 -5.60 17.71 -16.77
N THR A 280 -4.64 17.95 -15.88
CA THR A 280 -3.99 16.88 -15.10
C THR A 280 -4.98 16.27 -14.13
N ARG A 281 -5.71 17.08 -13.37
CA ARG A 281 -6.72 16.58 -12.40
C ARG A 281 -7.83 15.78 -13.09
N GLU A 282 -8.34 16.28 -14.21
CA GLU A 282 -9.37 15.61 -15.01
C GLU A 282 -8.90 14.25 -15.55
N ARG A 283 -7.62 14.09 -15.85
CA ARG A 283 -7.04 12.84 -16.34
C ARG A 283 -7.25 11.69 -15.33
N TYR A 284 -7.05 11.97 -14.03
CA TYR A 284 -7.25 10.98 -12.97
C TYR A 284 -8.74 10.75 -12.63
N GLY A 285 -9.59 11.71 -12.93
CA GLY A 285 -10.99 11.76 -12.49
C GLY A 285 -11.12 12.30 -11.08
N ASP A 286 -12.35 12.69 -10.72
CA ASP A 286 -12.65 13.35 -9.44
C ASP A 286 -13.15 12.38 -8.35
N SER A 287 -12.94 11.08 -8.53
CA SER A 287 -13.21 10.09 -7.50
C SER A 287 -12.16 10.15 -6.38
N HIS A 288 -12.51 9.67 -5.19
CA HIS A 288 -11.55 9.54 -4.09
C HIS A 288 -10.31 8.75 -4.51
N PHE A 289 -10.48 7.67 -5.26
CA PHE A 289 -9.37 6.86 -5.76
C PHE A 289 -8.50 7.61 -6.78
N GLY A 290 -9.10 8.30 -7.75
CA GLY A 290 -8.36 9.08 -8.74
C GLY A 290 -7.57 10.22 -8.12
N ARG A 291 -8.17 10.98 -7.20
CA ARG A 291 -7.50 12.05 -6.45
C ARG A 291 -6.36 11.49 -5.60
N SER A 292 -6.55 10.33 -4.96
CA SER A 292 -5.50 9.63 -4.21
C SER A 292 -4.32 9.20 -5.09
N CYS A 293 -4.57 8.72 -6.31
CA CYS A 293 -3.52 8.41 -7.28
C CYS A 293 -2.71 9.66 -7.66
N LEU A 294 -3.36 10.80 -7.83
CA LEU A 294 -2.68 12.07 -8.08
C LEU A 294 -1.82 12.52 -6.89
N VAL A 295 -2.35 12.42 -5.66
CA VAL A 295 -1.57 12.66 -4.44
C VAL A 295 -0.36 11.72 -4.37
N ALA A 296 -0.53 10.43 -4.67
CA ALA A 296 0.56 9.46 -4.67
C ALA A 296 1.69 9.84 -5.64
N ARG A 297 1.35 10.28 -6.87
CA ARG A 297 2.34 10.78 -7.82
C ARG A 297 3.09 11.99 -7.27
N ARG A 298 2.41 12.94 -6.64
CA ARG A 298 3.05 14.12 -6.02
C ARG A 298 3.96 13.73 -4.86
N LEU A 299 3.55 12.75 -4.05
CA LEU A 299 4.36 12.25 -2.93
C LEU A 299 5.67 11.61 -3.40
N VAL A 300 5.64 10.78 -4.45
CA VAL A 300 6.89 10.19 -4.97
C VAL A 300 7.84 11.26 -5.53
N GLN A 301 7.32 12.35 -6.09
CA GLN A 301 8.14 13.50 -6.51
C GLN A 301 8.87 14.17 -5.33
N THR A 302 8.34 14.08 -4.11
CA THR A 302 9.00 14.63 -2.90
C THR A 302 9.97 13.66 -2.25
N GLY A 303 10.13 12.45 -2.81
CA GLY A 303 11.04 11.43 -2.32
C GLY A 303 10.44 10.42 -1.35
N VAL A 304 9.10 10.34 -1.28
CA VAL A 304 8.42 9.23 -0.58
C VAL A 304 8.70 7.94 -1.34
N ARG A 305 9.16 6.91 -0.63
CA ARG A 305 9.64 5.66 -1.22
C ARG A 305 8.53 4.65 -1.50
N MET A 306 7.50 4.65 -0.66
CA MET A 306 6.35 3.75 -0.78
C MET A 306 5.06 4.52 -0.54
N VAL A 307 4.17 4.54 -1.53
CA VAL A 307 2.82 5.08 -1.36
C VAL A 307 1.81 3.98 -1.63
N THR A 308 1.04 3.61 -0.62
CA THR A 308 -0.08 2.68 -0.77
C THR A 308 -1.36 3.47 -0.92
N VAL A 309 -2.01 3.33 -2.06
CA VAL A 309 -3.34 3.90 -2.34
C VAL A 309 -4.37 2.79 -2.14
N ALA A 310 -5.03 2.79 -1.00
CA ALA A 310 -6.10 1.85 -0.69
C ALA A 310 -7.39 2.26 -1.43
N TRP A 311 -8.11 1.30 -1.98
CA TRP A 311 -9.40 1.55 -2.62
C TRP A 311 -10.41 2.05 -1.56
N PRO A 312 -10.98 3.25 -1.71
CA PRO A 312 -11.94 3.76 -0.74
C PRO A 312 -13.29 3.08 -0.94
N ILE A 313 -13.87 2.60 0.15
CA ILE A 313 -15.18 1.94 0.15
C ILE A 313 -16.27 2.98 0.35
N LEU A 314 -16.98 3.32 -0.71
CA LEU A 314 -18.02 4.33 -0.76
C LEU A 314 -19.23 3.81 -1.56
N PRO A 315 -20.42 4.41 -1.47
CA PRO A 315 -21.57 3.97 -2.26
C PRO A 315 -21.34 3.98 -3.78
N GLU A 316 -20.55 4.93 -4.28
CA GLU A 316 -20.15 5.05 -5.69
C GLU A 316 -18.98 4.16 -6.08
N THR A 317 -18.15 3.76 -5.13
CA THR A 317 -17.00 2.87 -5.31
C THR A 317 -17.02 1.79 -4.22
N PRO A 318 -17.97 0.82 -4.28
CA PRO A 318 -18.02 -0.27 -3.31
C PRO A 318 -16.74 -1.12 -3.37
N HIS A 319 -16.49 -1.95 -2.34
CA HIS A 319 -15.37 -2.87 -2.34
C HIS A 319 -15.49 -3.92 -3.47
N PHE A 320 -14.36 -4.57 -3.81
CA PHE A 320 -14.34 -5.65 -4.80
C PHE A 320 -14.82 -7.00 -4.24
N ASP A 321 -15.18 -7.07 -2.96
CA ASP A 321 -15.69 -8.26 -2.30
C ASP A 321 -17.16 -8.52 -2.67
N THR A 322 -17.35 -9.17 -3.80
CA THR A 322 -18.66 -9.30 -4.47
C THR A 322 -19.27 -10.68 -4.31
N HIS A 323 -19.58 -11.08 -3.08
CA HIS A 323 -20.34 -12.32 -2.82
C HIS A 323 -21.77 -12.30 -3.41
N ALA A 324 -22.25 -11.14 -3.79
CA ALA A 324 -23.50 -10.91 -4.51
C ALA A 324 -23.33 -9.74 -5.47
N GLY A 325 -24.06 -9.74 -6.59
CA GLY A 325 -24.12 -8.60 -7.50
C GLY A 325 -22.75 -8.16 -8.06
N ASN A 326 -21.90 -9.12 -8.44
CA ASN A 326 -20.56 -8.85 -8.97
C ASN A 326 -20.57 -7.87 -10.16
N PHE A 327 -21.42 -8.12 -11.15
CA PHE A 327 -21.43 -7.31 -12.38
C PHE A 327 -21.88 -5.86 -12.17
N PRO A 328 -22.98 -5.57 -11.46
CA PRO A 328 -23.33 -4.20 -11.10
C PRO A 328 -22.22 -3.45 -10.37
N THR A 329 -21.51 -4.12 -9.46
CA THR A 329 -20.37 -3.55 -8.73
C THR A 329 -19.20 -3.27 -9.68
N MET A 330 -18.83 -4.22 -10.52
CA MET A 330 -17.75 -4.04 -11.49
C MET A 330 -18.05 -2.92 -12.51
N LYS A 331 -19.29 -2.75 -12.93
CA LYS A 331 -19.71 -1.62 -13.80
C LYS A 331 -19.45 -0.26 -13.18
N LYS A 332 -19.49 -0.14 -11.85
CA LYS A 332 -19.12 1.09 -11.12
C LYS A 332 -17.61 1.23 -10.94
N ASN A 333 -16.94 0.16 -10.50
CA ASN A 333 -15.55 0.24 -10.06
C ASN A 333 -14.55 0.27 -11.22
N LEU A 334 -14.75 -0.55 -12.27
CA LEU A 334 -13.76 -0.70 -13.33
C LEU A 334 -13.52 0.59 -14.12
N PRO A 335 -14.53 1.42 -14.48
CA PRO A 335 -14.27 2.70 -15.14
C PRO A 335 -13.47 3.69 -14.28
N VAL A 336 -13.67 3.67 -12.96
CA VAL A 336 -12.90 4.50 -12.02
C VAL A 336 -11.45 4.02 -11.97
N MET A 337 -11.24 2.71 -11.83
CA MET A 337 -9.92 2.07 -11.86
C MET A 337 -9.20 2.36 -13.20
N ASP A 338 -9.88 2.13 -14.33
CA ASP A 338 -9.34 2.32 -15.66
C ASP A 338 -8.81 3.75 -15.86
N ARG A 339 -9.62 4.75 -15.47
CA ARG A 339 -9.26 6.16 -15.60
C ARG A 339 -8.10 6.55 -14.68
N ALA A 340 -8.15 6.16 -13.40
CA ALA A 340 -7.16 6.55 -12.41
C ALA A 340 -5.80 5.90 -12.67
N VAL A 341 -5.78 4.60 -12.98
CA VAL A 341 -4.52 3.86 -13.26
C VAL A 341 -3.85 4.38 -14.52
N THR A 342 -4.61 4.55 -15.62
CA THR A 342 -4.03 5.09 -16.86
C THR A 342 -3.63 6.54 -16.72
N GLY A 343 -4.38 7.34 -15.96
CA GLY A 343 -4.02 8.71 -15.61
C GLY A 343 -2.68 8.78 -14.91
N LEU A 344 -2.47 7.90 -13.91
CA LEU A 344 -1.22 7.79 -13.17
C LEU A 344 -0.04 7.39 -14.07
N LEU A 345 -0.19 6.32 -14.87
CA LEU A 345 0.88 5.84 -15.75
C LEU A 345 1.30 6.92 -16.75
N LYS A 346 0.34 7.58 -17.38
CA LYS A 346 0.60 8.65 -18.34
C LYS A 346 1.28 9.86 -17.71
N ASP A 347 0.84 10.30 -16.53
CA ASP A 347 1.43 11.45 -15.82
C ASP A 347 2.85 11.15 -15.36
N LEU A 348 3.10 9.94 -14.81
CA LEU A 348 4.44 9.49 -14.46
C LEU A 348 5.36 9.46 -15.68
N GLN A 349 4.87 8.97 -16.83
CA GLN A 349 5.63 8.93 -18.08
C GLN A 349 5.96 10.34 -18.60
N GLU A 350 4.97 11.23 -18.67
CA GLU A 350 5.16 12.62 -19.12
C GLU A 350 6.13 13.40 -18.24
N LYS A 351 6.24 13.06 -16.96
CA LYS A 351 7.17 13.68 -15.99
C LYS A 351 8.53 12.98 -15.90
N GLY A 352 8.77 11.92 -16.68
CA GLY A 352 10.01 11.13 -16.63
C GLY A 352 10.19 10.36 -15.30
N LEU A 353 9.10 10.11 -14.57
CA LEU A 353 9.13 9.42 -13.28
C LEU A 353 8.85 7.92 -13.39
N LEU A 354 8.28 7.46 -14.51
CA LEU A 354 7.85 6.07 -14.67
C LEU A 354 9.05 5.10 -14.64
N ASP A 355 10.17 5.49 -15.21
CA ASP A 355 11.39 4.65 -15.24
C ASP A 355 11.98 4.39 -13.85
N GLU A 356 11.66 5.25 -12.87
CA GLU A 356 12.14 5.18 -11.49
C GLU A 356 11.02 4.91 -10.47
N THR A 357 9.78 4.66 -10.93
CA THR A 357 8.63 4.39 -10.07
C THR A 357 7.99 3.08 -10.48
N LEU A 358 7.98 2.09 -9.59
CA LEU A 358 7.19 0.88 -9.79
C LEU A 358 5.72 1.15 -9.42
N VAL A 359 4.83 1.01 -10.37
CA VAL A 359 3.38 1.02 -10.12
C VAL A 359 2.88 -0.41 -10.06
N VAL A 360 2.18 -0.74 -8.99
CA VAL A 360 1.58 -2.07 -8.76
C VAL A 360 0.08 -1.88 -8.55
N CYS A 361 -0.76 -2.66 -9.25
CA CYS A 361 -2.20 -2.69 -9.00
C CYS A 361 -2.60 -4.14 -8.68
N THR A 362 -3.02 -4.38 -7.43
CA THR A 362 -3.30 -5.72 -6.89
C THR A 362 -4.43 -5.68 -5.86
N GLY A 363 -4.90 -6.83 -5.44
CA GLY A 363 -5.75 -7.04 -4.27
C GLY A 363 -5.26 -8.25 -3.49
N GLU A 364 -5.96 -8.59 -2.42
CA GLU A 364 -5.56 -9.67 -1.51
C GLU A 364 -5.67 -11.07 -2.11
N PHE A 365 -6.55 -11.30 -3.08
CA PHE A 365 -6.77 -12.56 -3.83
C PHE A 365 -7.68 -12.30 -5.04
N GLY A 366 -8.00 -13.37 -5.78
CA GLY A 366 -8.99 -13.37 -6.85
C GLY A 366 -10.38 -13.79 -6.37
N ARG A 367 -11.22 -14.16 -7.36
CA ARG A 367 -12.59 -14.58 -7.11
C ARG A 367 -12.87 -15.94 -7.75
N THR A 368 -13.82 -16.72 -7.17
CA THR A 368 -14.17 -18.04 -7.68
C THR A 368 -14.50 -17.99 -9.18
N PRO A 369 -14.04 -19.01 -9.95
CA PRO A 369 -14.40 -19.13 -11.36
C PRO A 369 -15.91 -19.20 -11.58
N VAL A 370 -16.59 -19.96 -10.76
CA VAL A 370 -18.04 -20.16 -10.86
C VAL A 370 -18.77 -19.03 -10.16
N ILE A 371 -19.70 -18.41 -10.88
CA ILE A 371 -20.62 -17.41 -10.36
C ILE A 371 -21.61 -18.12 -9.43
N ASN A 372 -21.74 -17.62 -8.21
CA ASN A 372 -22.65 -18.18 -7.22
C ASN A 372 -24.13 -17.81 -7.50
N PRO A 373 -25.12 -18.43 -6.81
CA PRO A 373 -26.55 -18.16 -7.04
C PRO A 373 -26.99 -16.71 -6.81
N ASN A 374 -26.20 -15.91 -6.07
CA ASN A 374 -26.47 -14.50 -5.83
C ASN A 374 -25.86 -13.58 -6.92
N GLY A 375 -25.38 -14.15 -8.03
CA GLY A 375 -24.69 -13.39 -9.09
C GLY A 375 -23.36 -12.78 -8.64
N GLY A 376 -22.75 -13.37 -7.61
CA GLY A 376 -21.46 -12.99 -7.03
C GLY A 376 -20.37 -14.01 -7.29
N ARG A 377 -19.17 -13.70 -6.77
CA ARG A 377 -18.03 -14.60 -6.74
C ARG A 377 -17.41 -14.58 -5.34
N ASP A 378 -17.10 -15.76 -4.80
CA ASP A 378 -16.53 -15.90 -3.47
C ASP A 378 -14.99 -15.74 -3.50
N HIS A 379 -14.33 -15.78 -2.32
CA HIS A 379 -12.89 -15.63 -2.20
C HIS A 379 -12.13 -16.75 -2.91
N TRP A 380 -11.03 -16.40 -3.61
CA TRP A 380 -10.24 -17.36 -4.35
C TRP A 380 -8.74 -17.02 -4.38
N GLY A 381 -7.99 -17.57 -3.42
CA GLY A 381 -6.53 -17.40 -3.35
C GLY A 381 -5.73 -18.15 -4.41
N PRO A 382 -6.22 -19.31 -4.95
CA PRO A 382 -5.43 -20.15 -5.85
C PRO A 382 -4.98 -19.48 -7.15
N VAL A 383 -5.64 -18.42 -7.63
CA VAL A 383 -5.15 -17.63 -8.77
C VAL A 383 -5.79 -16.24 -8.81
N TYR A 384 -4.99 -15.22 -9.12
CA TYR A 384 -5.46 -13.86 -9.41
C TYR A 384 -4.48 -13.10 -10.29
N SER A 385 -4.91 -11.93 -10.78
CA SER A 385 -4.14 -11.11 -11.71
C SER A 385 -3.62 -9.84 -11.01
N THR A 386 -2.39 -9.46 -11.33
CA THR A 386 -1.75 -8.24 -10.83
C THR A 386 -1.12 -7.48 -11.99
N LEU A 387 -1.27 -6.15 -12.01
CA LEU A 387 -0.63 -5.26 -12.98
C LEU A 387 0.63 -4.64 -12.38
N LEU A 388 1.72 -4.58 -13.16
CA LEU A 388 2.97 -3.90 -12.83
C LEU A 388 3.38 -2.97 -13.98
N ALA A 389 3.94 -1.80 -13.66
CA ALA A 389 4.45 -0.86 -14.67
C ALA A 389 5.63 -0.06 -14.12
N GLY A 390 6.50 0.40 -15.01
CA GLY A 390 7.64 1.26 -14.66
C GLY A 390 8.80 0.53 -14.01
N ALA A 391 9.83 1.27 -13.60
CA ALA A 391 11.04 0.76 -12.94
C ALA A 391 11.67 -0.46 -13.61
N GLY A 392 11.71 -0.48 -14.94
CA GLY A 392 12.31 -1.56 -15.72
C GLY A 392 11.38 -2.73 -16.03
N ILE A 393 10.10 -2.67 -15.66
CA ILE A 393 9.10 -3.66 -16.07
C ILE A 393 8.87 -3.57 -17.60
N ASN A 394 8.95 -4.71 -18.27
CA ASN A 394 8.66 -4.84 -19.70
C ASN A 394 7.17 -4.65 -19.99
N GLY A 395 6.79 -3.49 -20.52
CA GLY A 395 5.41 -3.23 -20.90
C GLY A 395 4.94 -4.11 -22.07
N GLY A 396 3.63 -4.36 -22.12
CA GLY A 396 3.01 -5.22 -23.13
C GLY A 396 3.11 -6.72 -22.82
N GLN A 397 3.68 -7.11 -21.71
CA GLN A 397 3.87 -8.50 -21.33
C GLN A 397 2.68 -9.05 -20.54
N VAL A 398 2.27 -10.26 -20.88
CA VAL A 398 1.40 -11.10 -20.02
C VAL A 398 2.24 -12.27 -19.53
N TYR A 399 2.54 -12.29 -18.24
CA TYR A 399 3.35 -13.33 -17.61
C TYR A 399 2.47 -14.35 -16.90
N GLY A 400 2.78 -15.61 -17.14
CA GLY A 400 2.01 -16.73 -16.61
C GLY A 400 0.61 -16.86 -17.21
N SER A 401 -0.08 -17.90 -16.83
CA SER A 401 -1.47 -18.12 -17.24
C SER A 401 -2.21 -18.96 -16.21
N SER A 402 -3.51 -18.77 -16.11
CA SER A 402 -4.40 -19.68 -15.41
C SER A 402 -4.94 -20.77 -16.36
N ASP A 403 -5.62 -21.76 -15.81
CA ASP A 403 -6.29 -22.83 -16.54
C ASP A 403 -7.47 -22.32 -17.39
N LYS A 404 -8.15 -23.23 -18.07
CA LYS A 404 -9.29 -22.89 -18.96
C LYS A 404 -10.47 -22.23 -18.23
N GLN A 405 -10.56 -22.44 -16.92
CA GLN A 405 -11.61 -21.90 -16.07
C GLN A 405 -11.16 -20.66 -15.29
N GLY A 406 -9.87 -20.33 -15.28
CA GLY A 406 -9.32 -19.24 -14.45
C GLY A 406 -9.31 -19.59 -12.97
N GLY A 407 -9.18 -20.89 -12.65
CA GLY A 407 -9.26 -21.40 -11.29
C GLY A 407 -7.92 -21.73 -10.65
N GLN A 408 -6.93 -22.12 -11.44
CA GLN A 408 -5.61 -22.52 -10.97
C GLN A 408 -4.51 -21.97 -11.90
N PRO A 409 -3.29 -21.73 -11.43
CA PRO A 409 -2.16 -21.44 -12.30
C PRO A 409 -1.88 -22.62 -13.22
N LYS A 410 -1.66 -22.34 -14.51
CA LYS A 410 -1.32 -23.36 -15.53
C LYS A 410 0.15 -23.27 -15.96
N ALA A 411 0.64 -22.06 -16.18
CA ALA A 411 2.02 -21.83 -16.59
C ALA A 411 2.62 -20.71 -15.74
N HIS A 412 3.90 -20.84 -15.42
CA HIS A 412 4.67 -19.86 -14.65
C HIS A 412 3.91 -19.39 -13.40
N PRO A 413 3.59 -20.29 -12.46
CA PRO A 413 2.94 -19.91 -11.21
C PRO A 413 3.81 -18.91 -10.45
N VAL A 414 3.21 -17.84 -9.92
CA VAL A 414 3.88 -16.82 -9.11
C VAL A 414 3.27 -16.85 -7.73
N HIS A 415 4.00 -17.40 -6.78
CA HIS A 415 3.56 -17.33 -5.39
C HIS A 415 3.60 -15.88 -4.88
N VAL A 416 2.68 -15.51 -3.99
CA VAL A 416 2.60 -14.13 -3.48
C VAL A 416 3.92 -13.64 -2.84
N SER A 417 4.71 -14.52 -2.23
CA SER A 417 6.05 -14.16 -1.73
C SER A 417 7.03 -13.82 -2.86
N ASP A 418 6.91 -14.45 -4.05
CA ASP A 418 7.72 -14.14 -5.23
C ASP A 418 7.30 -12.80 -5.84
N PHE A 419 5.99 -12.51 -5.83
CA PHE A 419 5.47 -11.21 -6.20
C PHE A 419 6.04 -10.09 -5.31
N VAL A 420 6.05 -10.26 -3.98
CA VAL A 420 6.64 -9.27 -3.06
C VAL A 420 8.18 -9.20 -3.22
N ALA A 421 8.85 -10.33 -3.45
CA ALA A 421 10.29 -10.36 -3.78
C ALA A 421 10.59 -9.57 -5.07
N THR A 422 9.67 -9.57 -6.04
CA THR A 422 9.78 -8.77 -7.27
C THR A 422 9.75 -7.27 -6.98
N ILE A 423 8.93 -6.83 -6.03
CA ILE A 423 8.90 -5.43 -5.55
C ILE A 423 10.24 -5.05 -4.90
N TYR A 424 10.77 -5.91 -4.02
CA TYR A 424 12.09 -5.67 -3.41
C TYR A 424 13.21 -5.66 -4.44
N HIS A 425 13.17 -6.54 -5.42
CA HIS A 425 14.15 -6.55 -6.51
C HIS A 425 14.12 -5.24 -7.30
N ALA A 426 12.95 -4.73 -7.66
CA ALA A 426 12.81 -3.43 -8.32
C ALA A 426 13.42 -2.30 -7.47
N LEU A 427 13.27 -2.36 -6.14
CA LEU A 427 13.85 -1.42 -5.18
C LEU A 427 15.37 -1.60 -4.95
N GLY A 428 15.98 -2.65 -5.50
CA GLY A 428 17.41 -2.94 -5.38
C GLY A 428 17.78 -3.82 -4.19
N TYR A 429 16.82 -4.45 -3.53
CA TYR A 429 17.06 -5.35 -2.40
C TYR A 429 16.86 -6.80 -2.82
N ASP A 430 17.79 -7.63 -2.43
CA ASP A 430 17.70 -9.07 -2.63
C ASP A 430 17.10 -9.75 -1.37
N ARG A 431 16.68 -10.99 -1.52
CA ARG A 431 16.06 -11.79 -0.45
C ARG A 431 16.96 -12.06 0.76
N ASN A 432 18.30 -11.92 0.62
CA ASN A 432 19.25 -12.07 1.73
C ASN A 432 19.34 -10.82 2.61
N THR A 433 18.73 -9.71 2.17
CA THR A 433 18.59 -8.50 2.98
C THR A 433 17.84 -8.82 4.28
N ARG A 434 18.33 -8.27 5.38
CA ARG A 434 17.75 -8.52 6.72
C ARG A 434 17.41 -7.22 7.42
N VAL A 435 16.27 -7.24 8.09
CA VAL A 435 15.81 -6.25 9.06
C VAL A 435 15.97 -6.81 10.47
N VAL A 436 15.92 -5.94 11.47
CA VAL A 436 16.13 -6.32 12.86
C VAL A 436 14.89 -5.97 13.68
N ASP A 437 14.35 -6.94 14.42
CA ASP A 437 13.18 -6.71 15.26
C ASP A 437 13.53 -5.90 16.53
N TYR A 438 12.50 -5.52 17.29
CA TYR A 438 12.68 -4.72 18.54
C TYR A 438 13.49 -5.45 19.63
N GLN A 439 13.72 -6.76 19.48
CA GLN A 439 14.56 -7.56 20.36
C GLN A 439 16.00 -7.71 19.85
N GLY A 440 16.32 -7.13 18.68
CA GLY A 440 17.64 -7.22 18.07
C GLY A 440 17.86 -8.49 17.24
N ARG A 441 16.82 -9.26 16.89
CA ARG A 441 16.93 -10.48 16.08
C ARG A 441 16.83 -10.15 14.59
N PRO A 442 17.71 -10.71 13.76
CA PRO A 442 17.66 -10.50 12.32
C PRO A 442 16.60 -11.38 11.65
N HIS A 443 15.84 -10.78 10.71
CA HIS A 443 14.83 -11.46 9.90
C HIS A 443 15.04 -11.14 8.43
N TYR A 444 14.88 -12.11 7.53
CA TYR A 444 14.85 -11.85 6.09
C TYR A 444 13.63 -10.98 5.74
N ILE A 445 13.80 -10.10 4.76
CA ILE A 445 12.69 -9.23 4.30
C ILE A 445 11.62 -10.01 3.55
N VAL A 446 11.98 -11.08 2.84
CA VAL A 446 11.07 -11.95 2.10
C VAL A 446 11.72 -13.31 1.88
N LYS A 447 10.90 -14.36 1.68
CA LYS A 447 11.38 -15.71 1.32
C LYS A 447 11.35 -16.00 -0.18
N GLY A 448 10.52 -15.27 -0.94
CA GLY A 448 10.28 -15.51 -2.35
C GLY A 448 11.48 -15.20 -3.24
N HIS A 449 11.33 -15.55 -4.51
CA HIS A 449 12.26 -15.26 -5.59
C HIS A 449 11.64 -14.24 -6.55
N PRO A 450 12.37 -13.21 -7.00
CA PRO A 450 11.81 -12.23 -7.92
C PRO A 450 11.52 -12.87 -9.29
N VAL A 451 10.48 -12.39 -9.93
CA VAL A 451 10.06 -12.81 -11.28
C VAL A 451 10.90 -12.03 -12.30
N LEU A 452 12.15 -12.42 -12.48
CA LEU A 452 13.13 -11.71 -13.32
C LEU A 452 12.68 -11.51 -14.78
N PRO A 453 11.94 -12.46 -15.44
CA PRO A 453 11.47 -12.24 -16.81
C PRO A 453 10.53 -11.04 -17.00
N LEU A 454 10.07 -10.40 -15.95
CA LEU A 454 9.29 -9.16 -16.03
C LEU A 454 10.16 -7.93 -16.33
N PHE A 455 11.45 -8.00 -16.10
CA PHE A 455 12.39 -6.87 -16.26
C PHE A 455 13.16 -6.95 -17.59
N GLY A 456 13.48 -5.78 -18.17
CA GLY A 456 14.23 -5.60 -19.40
C GLY A 456 15.61 -4.98 -19.17
#